data_5c5016b78d82508c29f14b59ca4163bc
#
_entry.id   5c5016b78d82508c29f14b59ca4163bc
#
_cell.length_a   1.000
_cell.length_b   1.000
_cell.length_c   1.000
_cell.angle_alpha   90.00
_cell.angle_beta   90.00
_cell.angle_gamma   90.00
#
_symmetry.space_group_name_H-M   'P 1'
#
loop_
_entity.id
_entity.type
_entity.pdbx_description
1 polymer ?
#
loop_
_entity_poly.entity_id
_entity_poly.type
_entity_poly.pdbx_seq_one_letter_code
_entity_poly.pdbx_strand_id
1 'polypeptide(L)'
;MTGKGSVNHNSRKFHAKNSDPERSCLNVEYCNENIKDVYHELFDEALARYNDKQTRNDRKIDDYYEKICSGKQEKPFHEIILQIGNKDDMGAKTADGQLAAKILDEYMQDFQRRNPTLRVFSAHLHMDEATPHLHIDFIPYTTASKRGLDTRVSLKRHWRDLDLRAAQGAKRNVTSG
;
A
#
# COMPACT_ATOMS: atom_id res chain seq x y z
N MET A 1 -5.85 -1.29 10.89
CA MET A 1 -6.15 0.14 11.21
C MET A 1 -5.67 0.98 10.04
N THR A 2 -6.54 1.71 9.34
CA THR A 2 -6.12 2.61 8.24
C THR A 2 -5.78 3.97 8.83
N GLY A 3 -4.53 4.15 9.23
CA GLY A 3 -3.99 5.40 9.71
C GLY A 3 -3.45 6.25 8.55
N LYS A 4 -3.14 7.50 8.83
CA LYS A 4 -2.28 8.35 8.02
C LYS A 4 -0.85 7.89 8.33
N GLY A 5 -0.31 6.93 7.56
CA GLY A 5 1.04 6.44 7.73
C GLY A 5 2.06 7.59 7.65
N SER A 6 3.10 7.51 8.45
CA SER A 6 4.22 8.45 8.36
C SER A 6 5.33 7.81 7.53
N VAL A 7 5.32 8.00 6.22
CA VAL A 7 6.38 7.51 5.31
C VAL A 7 7.78 7.89 5.81
N ASN A 8 7.95 9.07 6.42
CA ASN A 8 9.22 9.49 7.01
C ASN A 8 9.61 8.66 8.25
N HIS A 9 8.64 8.20 9.06
CA HIS A 9 8.89 7.28 10.16
C HIS A 9 9.25 5.89 9.63
N ASN A 10 8.48 5.40 8.66
CA ASN A 10 8.69 4.07 8.08
C ASN A 10 10.06 3.95 7.41
N SER A 11 10.49 4.98 6.68
CA SER A 11 11.81 5.05 6.03
C SER A 11 12.96 5.46 6.96
N ARG A 12 12.71 5.56 8.28
CA ARG A 12 13.72 5.96 9.29
C ARG A 12 14.47 7.25 8.95
N LYS A 13 13.80 8.23 8.33
CA LYS A 13 14.37 9.59 8.16
C LYS A 13 14.63 10.29 9.50
N PHE A 14 14.08 9.76 10.59
CA PHE A 14 14.38 10.12 11.97
C PHE A 14 14.23 8.89 12.87
N HIS A 15 15.00 8.84 13.97
CA HIS A 15 14.87 7.76 14.95
C HIS A 15 13.66 7.99 15.86
N ALA A 16 12.79 7.01 15.96
CA ALA A 16 11.70 7.03 16.92
C ALA A 16 12.24 6.72 18.33
N LYS A 17 11.59 7.24 19.37
CA LYS A 17 12.01 7.03 20.77
C LYS A 17 12.04 5.56 21.20
N ASN A 18 11.26 4.71 20.52
CA ASN A 18 11.12 3.28 20.77
C ASN A 18 11.97 2.42 19.82
N SER A 19 12.78 3.02 18.96
CA SER A 19 13.70 2.29 18.08
C SER A 19 15.10 2.18 18.70
N ASP A 20 15.77 1.06 18.43
CA ASP A 20 17.13 0.77 18.85
C ASP A 20 18.08 1.05 17.65
N PRO A 21 18.87 2.14 17.69
CA PRO A 21 19.72 2.53 16.56
C PRO A 21 20.74 1.45 16.16
N GLU A 22 21.22 0.65 17.14
CA GLU A 22 22.18 -0.43 16.86
C GLU A 22 21.59 -1.56 16.03
N ARG A 23 20.25 -1.69 16.06
CA ARG A 23 19.51 -2.70 15.29
C ARG A 23 18.88 -2.17 14.00
N SER A 24 18.98 -0.88 13.72
CA SER A 24 18.41 -0.30 12.49
C SER A 24 19.03 -0.90 11.22
N CYS A 25 20.24 -1.44 11.31
CA CYS A 25 20.87 -2.19 10.20
C CYS A 25 20.17 -3.51 9.86
N LEU A 26 19.29 -4.02 10.74
CA LEU A 26 18.49 -5.23 10.51
C LEU A 26 17.15 -4.95 9.85
N ASN A 27 16.76 -3.68 9.72
CA ASN A 27 15.57 -3.29 8.99
C ASN A 27 15.74 -3.61 7.51
N VAL A 28 14.63 -3.98 6.85
CA VAL A 28 14.61 -4.24 5.42
C VAL A 28 13.75 -3.18 4.72
N GLU A 29 14.34 -2.51 3.74
CA GLU A 29 13.61 -1.63 2.82
C GLU A 29 13.34 -2.39 1.51
N TYR A 30 12.07 -2.60 1.16
CA TYR A 30 11.66 -3.26 -0.09
C TYR A 30 11.51 -2.26 -1.22
N CYS A 31 10.92 -1.11 -0.92
CA CYS A 31 10.81 0.03 -1.83
C CYS A 31 10.56 1.31 -1.03
N ASN A 32 10.95 2.46 -1.63
CA ASN A 32 10.78 3.77 -1.02
C ASN A 32 10.76 4.84 -2.12
N GLU A 33 9.67 4.88 -2.88
CA GLU A 33 9.48 5.74 -4.03
C GLU A 33 8.77 7.04 -3.64
N ASN A 34 8.96 8.11 -4.42
CA ASN A 34 8.22 9.34 -4.24
C ASN A 34 6.77 9.12 -4.70
N ILE A 35 5.81 9.37 -3.81
CA ILE A 35 4.38 9.16 -4.11
C ILE A 35 3.90 9.98 -5.31
N LYS A 36 4.43 11.19 -5.55
CA LYS A 36 4.01 12.01 -6.69
C LYS A 36 4.47 11.39 -8.01
N ASP A 37 5.68 10.85 -8.05
CA ASP A 37 6.21 10.18 -9.25
C ASP A 37 5.37 8.94 -9.59
N VAL A 38 4.97 8.18 -8.56
CA VAL A 38 4.07 7.01 -8.73
C VAL A 38 2.66 7.44 -9.17
N TYR A 39 2.17 8.60 -8.75
CA TYR A 39 0.92 9.15 -9.27
C TYR A 39 1.02 9.50 -10.75
N HIS A 40 2.12 10.11 -11.19
CA HIS A 40 2.38 10.39 -12.60
C HIS A 40 2.42 9.09 -13.43
N GLU A 41 3.17 8.07 -12.95
CA GLU A 41 3.22 6.76 -13.59
C GLU A 41 1.82 6.13 -13.78
N LEU A 42 0.99 6.18 -12.74
CA LEU A 42 -0.31 5.49 -12.75
C LEU A 42 -1.41 6.24 -13.49
N PHE A 43 -1.39 7.58 -13.47
CA PHE A 43 -2.59 8.35 -13.78
C PHE A 43 -2.44 9.38 -14.89
N ASP A 44 -1.23 9.76 -15.34
CA ASP A 44 -1.06 10.84 -16.34
C ASP A 44 -1.75 10.54 -17.66
N GLU A 45 -1.66 9.31 -18.15
CA GLU A 45 -2.36 8.93 -19.38
C GLU A 45 -3.89 9.03 -19.25
N ALA A 46 -4.43 8.58 -18.11
CA ALA A 46 -5.87 8.66 -17.83
C ALA A 46 -6.32 10.10 -17.63
N LEU A 47 -5.46 10.92 -17.03
CA LEU A 47 -5.67 12.35 -16.84
C LEU A 47 -5.71 13.09 -18.18
N ALA A 48 -4.76 12.82 -19.07
CA ALA A 48 -4.74 13.39 -20.42
C ALA A 48 -6.03 13.03 -21.17
N ARG A 49 -6.39 11.74 -21.22
CA ARG A 49 -7.66 11.29 -21.87
C ARG A 49 -8.91 11.91 -21.27
N TYR A 50 -8.91 12.16 -19.95
CA TYR A 50 -10.02 12.84 -19.27
C TYR A 50 -10.10 14.31 -19.68
N ASN A 51 -8.96 15.03 -19.64
CA ASN A 51 -8.88 16.45 -19.95
C ASN A 51 -9.23 16.77 -21.41
N ASP A 52 -8.84 15.91 -22.34
CA ASP A 52 -9.16 16.07 -23.78
C ASP A 52 -10.67 16.04 -24.04
N LYS A 53 -11.44 15.35 -23.22
CA LYS A 53 -12.91 15.29 -23.31
C LYS A 53 -13.60 16.51 -22.68
N GLN A 54 -12.86 17.37 -21.96
CA GLN A 54 -13.45 18.54 -21.30
C GLN A 54 -13.45 19.75 -22.23
N THR A 55 -14.63 20.25 -22.54
CA THR A 55 -14.81 21.51 -23.32
C THR A 55 -14.62 22.76 -22.46
N ARG A 56 -14.77 22.63 -21.14
CA ARG A 56 -14.64 23.74 -20.18
C ARG A 56 -13.35 23.59 -19.37
N ASN A 57 -12.58 24.68 -19.29
CA ASN A 57 -11.30 24.68 -18.56
C ASN A 57 -11.46 24.45 -17.06
N ASP A 58 -12.54 24.93 -16.44
CA ASP A 58 -12.84 24.74 -15.03
C ASP A 58 -13.12 23.27 -14.63
N ARG A 59 -13.29 22.37 -15.61
CA ARG A 59 -13.44 20.92 -15.41
C ARG A 59 -12.16 20.13 -15.64
N LYS A 60 -11.13 20.76 -16.19
CA LYS A 60 -9.82 20.13 -16.36
C LYS A 60 -9.13 19.99 -15.01
N ILE A 61 -8.32 19.00 -14.89
CA ILE A 61 -7.53 18.69 -13.70
C ILE A 61 -6.06 18.90 -14.09
N ASP A 62 -5.38 19.81 -13.38
CA ASP A 62 -3.98 20.11 -13.65
C ASP A 62 -3.05 19.06 -13.01
N ASP A 63 -3.34 18.68 -11.76
CA ASP A 63 -2.59 17.70 -10.99
C ASP A 63 -3.56 16.75 -10.27
N TYR A 64 -3.45 15.45 -10.58
CA TYR A 64 -4.36 14.47 -10.00
C TYR A 64 -4.03 14.15 -8.55
N TYR A 65 -2.75 14.18 -8.13
CA TYR A 65 -2.36 14.00 -6.74
C TYR A 65 -2.91 15.12 -5.86
N GLU A 66 -2.72 16.36 -6.26
CA GLU A 66 -3.24 17.53 -5.52
C GLU A 66 -4.79 17.52 -5.47
N LYS A 67 -5.45 17.08 -6.54
CA LYS A 67 -6.91 16.88 -6.53
C LYS A 67 -7.35 15.85 -5.49
N ILE A 68 -6.65 14.74 -5.35
CA ILE A 68 -6.97 13.72 -4.35
C ILE A 68 -6.69 14.25 -2.95
N CYS A 69 -5.56 14.93 -2.73
CA CYS A 69 -5.19 15.51 -1.42
C CYS A 69 -6.19 16.57 -0.94
N SER A 70 -6.69 17.41 -1.83
CA SER A 70 -7.70 18.44 -1.52
C SER A 70 -9.12 17.89 -1.41
N GLY A 71 -9.36 16.69 -1.91
CA GLY A 71 -10.64 16.01 -1.89
C GLY A 71 -10.97 15.38 -0.53
N LYS A 72 -12.26 15.03 -0.33
CA LYS A 72 -12.74 14.37 0.89
C LYS A 72 -13.17 12.92 0.67
N GLN A 73 -13.17 12.45 -0.58
CA GLN A 73 -13.73 11.14 -0.93
C GLN A 73 -12.71 10.02 -0.90
N GLU A 74 -11.49 10.30 -1.36
CA GLU A 74 -10.40 9.33 -1.44
C GLU A 74 -9.19 9.87 -0.66
N LYS A 75 -8.37 8.97 -0.15
CA LYS A 75 -7.07 9.31 0.44
C LYS A 75 -5.98 9.12 -0.61
N PRO A 76 -4.89 9.90 -0.58
CA PRO A 76 -3.80 9.77 -1.55
C PRO A 76 -3.10 8.41 -1.45
N PHE A 77 -3.07 7.80 -0.28
CA PHE A 77 -2.56 6.45 -0.05
C PHE A 77 -3.16 5.84 1.21
N HIS A 78 -2.90 4.55 1.40
CA HIS A 78 -3.25 3.80 2.61
C HIS A 78 -2.03 3.04 3.09
N GLU A 79 -2.01 2.75 4.39
CA GLU A 79 -0.99 1.93 5.05
C GLU A 79 -1.62 0.67 5.63
N ILE A 80 -0.91 -0.44 5.51
CA ILE A 80 -1.14 -1.66 6.28
C ILE A 80 0.07 -1.87 7.18
N ILE A 81 -0.18 -2.12 8.47
CA ILE A 81 0.84 -2.57 9.41
C ILE A 81 0.52 -4.01 9.77
N LEU A 82 1.49 -4.89 9.58
CA LEU A 82 1.41 -6.31 9.91
C LEU A 82 2.43 -6.64 11.01
N GLN A 83 1.96 -7.30 12.06
CA GLN A 83 2.77 -7.78 13.17
C GLN A 83 2.29 -9.17 13.56
N ILE A 84 3.20 -10.06 13.95
CA ILE A 84 2.89 -11.38 14.47
C ILE A 84 3.21 -11.35 15.96
N GLY A 85 2.19 -11.66 16.80
CA GLY A 85 2.33 -11.67 18.24
C GLY A 85 2.62 -10.28 18.85
N ASN A 86 3.32 -10.27 19.95
CA ASN A 86 3.69 -9.08 20.70
C ASN A 86 5.10 -9.20 21.31
N LYS A 87 5.55 -8.22 22.08
CA LYS A 87 6.90 -8.18 22.65
C LYS A 87 7.23 -9.34 23.61
N ASP A 88 6.21 -9.96 24.22
CA ASP A 88 6.41 -10.98 25.25
C ASP A 88 6.58 -12.38 24.62
N ASP A 89 5.99 -12.61 23.46
CA ASP A 89 6.07 -13.88 22.70
C ASP A 89 6.94 -13.80 21.43
N MET A 90 6.91 -12.67 20.69
CA MET A 90 7.60 -12.49 19.42
C MET A 90 8.58 -11.31 19.44
N GLY A 91 9.30 -11.13 20.57
CA GLY A 91 10.27 -10.05 20.70
C GLY A 91 11.37 -10.11 19.63
N ALA A 92 11.74 -8.98 19.03
CA ALA A 92 12.64 -8.91 17.90
C ALA A 92 14.05 -9.52 18.13
N LYS A 93 14.45 -9.69 19.40
CA LYS A 93 15.73 -10.32 19.81
C LYS A 93 15.62 -11.83 20.04
N THR A 94 14.43 -12.42 19.99
CA THR A 94 14.18 -13.84 20.25
C THR A 94 14.18 -14.67 18.96
N ALA A 95 14.33 -15.99 19.08
CA ALA A 95 14.21 -16.90 17.93
C ALA A 95 12.82 -16.84 17.29
N ASP A 96 11.75 -16.71 18.10
CA ASP A 96 10.37 -16.61 17.61
C ASP A 96 10.15 -15.26 16.89
N GLY A 97 10.75 -14.17 17.38
CA GLY A 97 10.74 -12.88 16.69
C GLY A 97 11.45 -12.93 15.34
N GLN A 98 12.59 -13.66 15.23
CA GLN A 98 13.27 -13.87 13.94
C GLN A 98 12.41 -14.72 12.98
N LEU A 99 11.69 -15.71 13.50
CA LEU A 99 10.74 -16.49 12.69
C LEU A 99 9.58 -15.60 12.21
N ALA A 100 9.03 -14.75 13.09
CA ALA A 100 7.99 -13.79 12.74
C ALA A 100 8.47 -12.84 11.62
N ALA A 101 9.69 -12.32 11.72
CA ALA A 101 10.29 -11.48 10.68
C ALA A 101 10.38 -12.19 9.33
N LYS A 102 10.81 -13.45 9.32
CA LYS A 102 10.88 -14.27 8.10
C LYS A 102 9.51 -14.46 7.45
N ILE A 103 8.48 -14.74 8.25
CA ILE A 103 7.09 -14.88 7.74
C ILE A 103 6.59 -13.56 7.13
N LEU A 104 6.90 -12.42 7.77
CA LEU A 104 6.54 -11.11 7.26
C LEU A 104 7.29 -10.77 5.96
N ASP A 105 8.56 -11.15 5.86
CA ASP A 105 9.34 -11.02 4.63
C ASP A 105 8.74 -11.84 3.48
N GLU A 106 8.47 -13.13 3.70
CA GLU A 106 7.82 -14.00 2.71
C GLU A 106 6.45 -13.44 2.29
N TYR A 107 5.69 -12.87 3.23
CA TYR A 107 4.41 -12.23 2.94
C TYR A 107 4.60 -11.02 2.01
N MET A 108 5.61 -10.18 2.25
CA MET A 108 5.87 -8.98 1.45
C MET A 108 6.31 -9.34 0.04
N GLN A 109 7.20 -10.33 -0.14
CA GLN A 109 7.68 -10.78 -1.45
C GLN A 109 6.54 -11.09 -2.43
N ASP A 110 5.41 -11.58 -1.91
CA ASP A 110 4.26 -11.99 -2.71
C ASP A 110 3.11 -10.97 -2.72
N PHE A 111 3.24 -9.87 -1.95
CA PHE A 111 2.16 -8.93 -1.71
C PHE A 111 1.62 -8.30 -3.00
N GLN A 112 2.50 -7.77 -3.86
CA GLN A 112 2.10 -7.08 -5.09
C GLN A 112 1.42 -8.03 -6.08
N ARG A 113 1.89 -9.28 -6.19
CA ARG A 113 1.30 -10.30 -7.05
C ARG A 113 -0.12 -10.67 -6.61
N ARG A 114 -0.34 -10.78 -5.30
CA ARG A 114 -1.67 -11.06 -4.72
C ARG A 114 -2.61 -9.88 -4.82
N ASN A 115 -2.08 -8.66 -4.81
CA ASN A 115 -2.84 -7.42 -4.78
C ASN A 115 -2.48 -6.49 -5.97
N PRO A 116 -2.77 -6.87 -7.22
CA PRO A 116 -2.29 -6.15 -8.41
C PRO A 116 -2.87 -4.73 -8.56
N THR A 117 -3.93 -4.39 -7.84
CA THR A 117 -4.56 -3.06 -7.83
C THR A 117 -4.20 -2.21 -6.60
N LEU A 118 -3.22 -2.68 -5.80
CA LEU A 118 -2.57 -1.91 -4.75
C LEU A 118 -1.14 -1.62 -5.17
N ARG A 119 -0.86 -0.47 -5.76
CA ARG A 119 0.51 -0.08 -6.14
C ARG A 119 1.28 0.32 -4.88
N VAL A 120 2.14 -0.58 -4.41
CA VAL A 120 3.04 -0.31 -3.28
C VAL A 120 4.11 0.68 -3.73
N PHE A 121 4.36 1.73 -2.94
CA PHE A 121 5.40 2.71 -3.20
C PHE A 121 6.40 2.84 -2.04
N SER A 122 6.04 2.37 -0.85
CA SER A 122 6.93 2.35 0.31
C SER A 122 6.61 1.11 1.13
N ALA A 123 7.62 0.28 1.42
CA ALA A 123 7.47 -0.90 2.28
C ALA A 123 8.74 -1.17 3.07
N HIS A 124 8.57 -1.37 4.39
CA HIS A 124 9.68 -1.53 5.34
C HIS A 124 9.34 -2.58 6.39
N LEU A 125 10.25 -3.51 6.62
CA LEU A 125 10.22 -4.41 7.78
C LEU A 125 11.13 -3.84 8.86
N HIS A 126 10.56 -3.53 10.01
CA HIS A 126 11.28 -3.00 11.16
C HIS A 126 11.66 -4.11 12.13
N MET A 127 12.97 -4.21 12.41
CA MET A 127 13.59 -5.10 13.38
C MET A 127 14.17 -4.35 14.57
N ASP A 128 14.20 -3.02 14.51
CA ASP A 128 14.80 -2.12 15.50
C ASP A 128 13.83 -1.70 16.62
N GLU A 129 12.61 -2.19 16.63
CA GLU A 129 11.64 -1.98 17.69
C GLU A 129 11.42 -3.25 18.54
N ALA A 130 10.46 -3.22 19.48
CA ALA A 130 10.23 -4.32 20.41
C ALA A 130 9.82 -5.62 19.72
N THR A 131 9.02 -5.52 18.65
CA THR A 131 8.49 -6.65 17.89
C THR A 131 8.68 -6.40 16.40
N PRO A 132 9.06 -7.40 15.58
CA PRO A 132 9.11 -7.26 14.13
C PRO A 132 7.74 -6.86 13.57
N HIS A 133 7.72 -5.86 12.70
CA HIS A 133 6.50 -5.45 12.04
C HIS A 133 6.79 -4.87 10.65
N LEU A 134 5.85 -5.07 9.74
CA LEU A 134 5.95 -4.69 8.35
C LEU A 134 4.98 -3.54 8.06
N HIS A 135 5.49 -2.43 7.54
CA HIS A 135 4.73 -1.32 6.99
C HIS A 135 4.63 -1.45 5.49
N ILE A 136 3.43 -1.31 4.94
CA ILE A 136 3.17 -1.31 3.49
C ILE A 136 2.31 -0.10 3.16
N ASP A 137 2.90 0.89 2.51
CA ASP A 137 2.21 2.07 1.99
C ASP A 137 1.87 1.86 0.51
N PHE A 138 0.60 2.04 0.13
CA PHE A 138 0.14 1.75 -1.22
C PHE A 138 -0.95 2.70 -1.72
N ILE A 139 -1.02 2.86 -3.03
CA ILE A 139 -2.07 3.57 -3.74
C ILE A 139 -3.05 2.54 -4.30
N PRO A 140 -4.31 2.50 -3.78
CA PRO A 140 -5.33 1.63 -4.36
C PRO A 140 -5.87 2.26 -5.64
N TYR A 141 -5.88 1.52 -6.74
CA TYR A 141 -6.39 2.04 -8.00
C TYR A 141 -7.31 1.05 -8.71
N THR A 142 -8.07 1.56 -9.66
CA THR A 142 -8.92 0.77 -10.56
C THR A 142 -8.78 1.28 -11.98
N THR A 143 -8.93 0.39 -12.94
CA THR A 143 -8.99 0.68 -14.37
C THR A 143 -10.42 0.57 -14.89
N ALA A 144 -10.68 1.02 -16.12
CA ALA A 144 -11.97 0.92 -16.78
C ALA A 144 -13.16 1.53 -15.98
N SER A 145 -12.90 2.60 -15.24
CA SER A 145 -13.97 3.36 -14.56
C SER A 145 -14.83 4.11 -15.59
N LYS A 146 -16.17 4.05 -15.42
CA LYS A 146 -17.12 4.74 -16.30
C LYS A 146 -17.34 6.21 -15.92
N ARG A 147 -16.86 6.67 -14.75
CA ARG A 147 -17.04 8.04 -14.27
C ARG A 147 -15.70 8.63 -13.85
N GLY A 148 -15.44 9.88 -14.25
CA GLY A 148 -14.14 10.54 -14.01
C GLY A 148 -13.03 9.95 -14.87
N LEU A 149 -11.81 9.84 -14.33
CA LEU A 149 -10.71 9.14 -14.99
C LEU A 149 -11.03 7.65 -15.13
N ASP A 150 -10.65 7.05 -16.26
CA ASP A 150 -10.80 5.62 -16.50
C ASP A 150 -9.88 4.79 -15.57
N THR A 151 -8.66 5.27 -15.34
CA THR A 151 -7.78 4.80 -14.27
C THR A 151 -7.76 5.83 -13.15
N ARG A 152 -8.10 5.43 -11.94
CA ARG A 152 -8.24 6.35 -10.81
C ARG A 152 -8.04 5.67 -9.46
N VAL A 153 -7.75 6.48 -8.43
CA VAL A 153 -7.72 6.00 -7.03
C VAL A 153 -9.09 5.44 -6.63
N SER A 154 -9.10 4.23 -6.05
CA SER A 154 -10.32 3.61 -5.52
C SER A 154 -10.04 2.38 -4.66
N LEU A 155 -10.08 2.53 -3.34
CA LEU A 155 -9.99 1.40 -2.40
C LEU A 155 -11.25 0.52 -2.44
N LYS A 156 -12.42 1.14 -2.55
CA LYS A 156 -13.71 0.42 -2.55
C LYS A 156 -13.83 -0.60 -3.68
N ARG A 157 -13.24 -0.31 -4.84
CA ARG A 157 -13.27 -1.22 -5.99
C ARG A 157 -12.32 -2.39 -5.82
N HIS A 158 -11.16 -2.16 -5.21
CA HIS A 158 -10.22 -3.24 -4.87
C HIS A 158 -10.91 -4.34 -4.04
N TRP A 159 -11.61 -3.99 -2.96
CA TRP A 159 -12.33 -4.96 -2.12
C TRP A 159 -13.42 -5.71 -2.89
N ARG A 160 -14.18 -5.05 -3.74
CA ARG A 160 -15.20 -5.71 -4.58
C ARG A 160 -14.60 -6.73 -5.55
N ASP A 161 -13.45 -6.42 -6.11
CA ASP A 161 -12.77 -7.32 -7.06
C ASP A 161 -12.17 -8.53 -6.33
N LEU A 162 -11.74 -8.40 -5.09
CA LEU A 162 -11.33 -9.50 -4.23
C LEU A 162 -12.53 -10.43 -3.89
N ASP A 163 -13.65 -9.86 -3.48
CA ASP A 163 -14.87 -10.63 -3.18
C ASP A 163 -15.34 -11.44 -4.40
N LEU A 164 -15.29 -10.85 -5.59
CA LEU A 164 -15.65 -11.53 -6.84
C LEU A 164 -14.69 -12.69 -7.16
N ARG A 165 -13.38 -12.52 -6.93
CA ARG A 165 -12.37 -13.57 -7.14
C ARG A 165 -12.55 -14.71 -6.14
N ALA A 166 -12.81 -14.41 -4.87
CA ALA A 166 -13.08 -15.41 -3.83
C ALA A 166 -14.34 -16.23 -4.17
N ALA A 167 -15.42 -15.58 -4.60
CA ALA A 167 -16.66 -16.24 -5.02
C ALA A 167 -16.48 -17.13 -6.28
N GLN A 168 -15.62 -16.74 -7.22
CA GLN A 168 -15.29 -17.54 -8.41
C GLN A 168 -14.39 -18.73 -8.08
N GLY A 169 -13.44 -18.57 -7.16
CA GLY A 169 -12.58 -19.66 -6.67
C GLY A 169 -13.39 -20.74 -5.95
N ALA A 170 -14.34 -20.33 -5.10
CA ALA A 170 -15.26 -21.27 -4.40
C ALA A 170 -16.11 -22.08 -5.36
N LYS A 171 -16.60 -21.49 -6.46
CA LYS A 171 -17.40 -22.20 -7.49
C LYS A 171 -16.59 -23.25 -8.26
N ARG A 172 -15.30 -23.00 -8.52
CA ARG A 172 -14.44 -23.96 -9.25
C ARG A 172 -14.16 -25.23 -8.43
N ASN A 173 -14.05 -25.11 -7.10
CA ASN A 173 -13.81 -26.25 -6.22
C ASN A 173 -15.04 -27.14 -6.02
N VAL A 174 -16.26 -26.65 -6.29
CA VAL A 174 -17.52 -27.43 -6.15
C VAL A 174 -17.82 -28.25 -7.41
N THR A 175 -17.25 -27.92 -8.56
CA THR A 175 -17.51 -28.61 -9.85
C THR A 175 -16.49 -29.69 -10.17
N SER A 176 -15.48 -29.95 -9.33
CA SER A 176 -14.41 -30.94 -9.50
C SER A 176 -14.48 -32.07 -8.46
N GLY A 177 -15.62 -32.30 -7.79
CA GLY A 177 -15.87 -33.41 -6.87
C GLY A 177 -16.87 -34.39 -7.44
#